data_873c455e0073737a40c3b897a56e1232
#
_entry.id   873c455e0073737a40c3b897a56e1232
#
_cell.length_a   1.000
_cell.length_b   1.000
_cell.length_c   1.000
_cell.angle_alpha   90.00
_cell.angle_beta   90.00
_cell.angle_gamma   90.00
#
_symmetry.space_group_name_H-M   'P 1'
#
loop_
_entity.id
_entity.type
_entity.pdbx_description
1 polymer ?
#
loop_
_entity_poly.entity_id
_entity_poly.type
_entity_poly.pdbx_seq_one_letter_code
_entity_poly.pdbx_strand_id
1 'polypeptide(L)'
;MKFPLSAARLWALRLALLTAASCAVPVTGHAQAGETEKIENSAMSGELLYEILLGELNLRQGQPVAGFSLLLDAARKSNDVQLFDRAVEIALQARSGDGALLAARSWTKAWPQDRKANNQLLQILLAVNQVSESLEPLKKEIALAPDAERDATINLIPRHFARVTDKKRAVAIVQQALEPYLNKSNTTAAVAWTSLGRMRLASDDINGALEAAKKGQAADSKAQGPILLAMELMGKKLIEAEPLVQQGLRKQDGTDLSMSYVRVLIELERYKEATEQLQTITRKNAKLADAWLVLGSLQFEQGQDKEAEASLARYVSLASKTPTDTSTRGLSQAQTRRAALLARQGKMGEARELIHQIPANNADEQRSRVLAEVQLLREHRQWQAAFDLLAANSGDDTDLIYEQAMLAEKLNKLDEMEKLLRKVIAQNPSYYNAYNALGFSLADRNIRLPEAKQLIVKALTFAPDDPFITDSLGWVEFRLGNLSSALNYLQKAYKDRADAEIAAHLGEVLWKMKRTDEAIKIWREGLNTAPNNETLQETLQRLKPAL
;
A
#
# COMPACT_ATOMS: atom_id res chain seq x y z
N MET A 1 7.16 -10.62 4.84
CA MET A 1 8.05 -9.76 4.02
C MET A 1 7.24 -9.01 2.98
N LYS A 2 7.23 -7.67 3.03
CA LYS A 2 6.57 -6.80 2.04
C LYS A 2 7.57 -6.52 0.92
N PHE A 3 7.28 -6.94 -0.30
CA PHE A 3 7.99 -6.47 -1.49
C PHE A 3 7.27 -5.24 -2.06
N PRO A 4 7.99 -4.18 -2.46
CA PRO A 4 7.40 -3.08 -3.20
C PRO A 4 7.33 -3.46 -4.68
N LEU A 5 6.13 -3.59 -5.22
CA LEU A 5 5.90 -3.63 -6.66
C LEU A 5 6.13 -2.26 -7.26
N SER A 6 7.10 -2.20 -8.15
CA SER A 6 7.48 -1.05 -8.95
C SER A 6 6.33 -0.52 -9.81
N ALA A 7 6.13 0.80 -9.75
CA ALA A 7 5.20 1.58 -10.55
C ALA A 7 5.68 1.71 -12.02
N ALA A 8 5.52 0.66 -12.82
CA ALA A 8 5.89 0.69 -14.25
C ALA A 8 4.97 -0.14 -15.15
N ARG A 9 3.65 -0.24 -14.88
CA ARG A 9 2.68 -0.85 -15.83
C ARG A 9 1.27 -0.29 -15.65
N LEU A 10 1.06 0.97 -16.02
CA LEU A 10 -0.29 1.55 -16.12
C LEU A 10 -0.36 2.65 -17.20
N TRP A 11 0.26 2.43 -18.38
CA TRP A 11 0.18 3.36 -19.51
C TRP A 11 -0.05 2.65 -20.85
N ALA A 12 -0.83 1.57 -20.88
CA ALA A 12 -1.16 0.91 -22.14
C ALA A 12 -2.54 0.25 -22.05
N LEU A 13 -3.62 1.05 -21.96
CA LEU A 13 -4.99 0.57 -22.32
C LEU A 13 -5.98 1.76 -22.32
N ARG A 14 -5.88 2.61 -23.34
CA ARG A 14 -6.99 3.46 -23.81
C ARG A 14 -6.73 3.88 -25.26
N LEU A 15 -6.78 2.90 -26.18
CA LEU A 15 -6.96 3.17 -27.61
C LEU A 15 -7.48 1.89 -28.24
N ALA A 16 -8.76 1.71 -28.27
CA ALA A 16 -9.52 0.90 -29.26
C ALA A 16 -10.98 0.90 -28.82
N LEU A 17 -11.80 1.58 -29.59
CA LEU A 17 -13.18 1.20 -29.94
C LEU A 17 -13.94 2.45 -30.43
N LEU A 18 -13.73 2.77 -31.69
CA LEU A 18 -14.69 3.47 -32.54
C LEU A 18 -14.78 2.67 -33.84
N THR A 19 -15.60 1.63 -33.83
CA THR A 19 -16.07 1.00 -35.08
C THR A 19 -17.47 1.49 -35.35
N ALA A 20 -17.62 2.02 -36.55
CA ALA A 20 -18.82 2.55 -37.15
C ALA A 20 -19.96 1.53 -37.17
N ALA A 21 -21.13 1.92 -36.72
CA ALA A 21 -22.40 1.29 -37.10
C ALA A 21 -23.07 2.18 -38.18
N SER A 22 -22.98 1.75 -39.41
CA SER A 22 -23.74 2.30 -40.53
C SER A 22 -25.18 1.81 -40.45
N CYS A 23 -26.10 2.67 -40.09
CA CYS A 23 -27.53 2.49 -40.31
C CYS A 23 -27.91 3.20 -41.61
N ALA A 24 -28.23 2.43 -42.64
CA ALA A 24 -28.84 2.93 -43.86
C ALA A 24 -30.32 3.29 -43.59
N VAL A 25 -30.68 4.55 -43.83
CA VAL A 25 -32.06 5.02 -43.88
C VAL A 25 -32.36 5.37 -45.33
N PRO A 26 -33.51 4.93 -45.92
CA PRO A 26 -33.83 5.22 -47.30
C PRO A 26 -34.23 6.68 -47.48
N VAL A 27 -33.57 7.34 -48.43
CA VAL A 27 -33.89 8.70 -48.86
C VAL A 27 -35.07 8.67 -49.83
N THR A 28 -36.22 9.19 -49.39
CA THR A 28 -37.30 9.63 -50.31
C THR A 28 -37.04 11.10 -50.60
N GLY A 29 -36.71 11.38 -51.85
CA GLY A 29 -36.44 12.73 -52.32
C GLY A 29 -37.66 13.59 -52.38
N HIS A 30 -37.56 14.81 -51.80
CA HIS A 30 -38.31 15.97 -52.23
C HIS A 30 -37.29 17.10 -52.49
N ALA A 31 -37.20 17.47 -53.75
CA ALA A 31 -36.41 18.63 -54.17
C ALA A 31 -37.08 19.89 -53.66
N GLN A 32 -36.51 20.53 -52.67
CA GLN A 32 -36.75 21.94 -52.35
C GLN A 32 -35.53 22.76 -52.80
N ALA A 33 -35.81 23.83 -53.51
CA ALA A 33 -34.82 24.76 -54.06
C ALA A 33 -33.88 25.28 -52.97
N GLY A 34 -32.60 25.17 -53.20
CA GLY A 34 -31.57 25.52 -52.24
C GLY A 34 -31.53 27.03 -51.96
N GLU A 35 -31.63 27.38 -50.68
CA GLU A 35 -30.90 28.54 -50.17
C GLU A 35 -29.40 28.16 -50.21
N THR A 36 -28.64 28.96 -50.95
CA THR A 36 -27.16 28.87 -50.92
C THR A 36 -26.71 29.22 -49.52
N GLU A 37 -26.33 28.20 -48.72
CA GLU A 37 -25.56 28.42 -47.49
C GLU A 37 -24.36 29.29 -47.85
N LYS A 38 -24.34 30.52 -47.30
CA LYS A 38 -23.18 31.37 -47.38
C LYS A 38 -22.06 30.62 -46.67
N ILE A 39 -21.10 30.14 -47.44
CA ILE A 39 -19.84 29.61 -46.88
C ILE A 39 -19.20 30.83 -46.19
N GLU A 40 -19.30 30.91 -44.86
CA GLU A 40 -18.52 31.85 -44.08
C GLU A 40 -17.05 31.40 -44.19
N ASN A 41 -16.27 32.22 -44.88
CA ASN A 41 -14.84 31.99 -44.94
C ASN A 41 -14.27 32.00 -43.51
N SER A 42 -13.49 31.01 -43.16
CA SER A 42 -12.74 30.99 -41.91
C SER A 42 -12.02 32.31 -41.70
N ALA A 43 -12.12 32.92 -40.52
CA ALA A 43 -11.41 34.14 -40.15
C ALA A 43 -9.86 33.91 -40.11
N MET A 44 -9.41 32.70 -40.40
CA MET A 44 -8.01 32.31 -40.41
C MET A 44 -7.30 32.87 -41.65
N SER A 45 -6.29 33.73 -41.42
CA SER A 45 -5.44 34.25 -42.51
C SER A 45 -4.55 33.10 -43.08
N GLY A 46 -4.16 33.20 -44.34
CA GLY A 46 -3.25 32.22 -44.94
C GLY A 46 -1.89 32.13 -44.20
N GLU A 47 -1.41 33.27 -43.63
CA GLU A 47 -0.22 33.34 -42.81
C GLU A 47 -0.38 32.53 -41.50
N LEU A 48 -1.47 32.68 -40.81
CA LEU A 48 -1.76 31.95 -39.58
C LEU A 48 -1.88 30.45 -39.84
N LEU A 49 -2.56 30.05 -40.92
CA LEU A 49 -2.63 28.63 -41.34
C LEU A 49 -1.25 28.06 -41.61
N TYR A 50 -0.40 28.81 -42.31
CA TYR A 50 0.98 28.39 -42.59
C TYR A 50 1.79 28.20 -41.30
N GLU A 51 1.72 29.14 -40.35
CA GLU A 51 2.41 29.03 -39.05
C GLU A 51 1.97 27.79 -38.26
N ILE A 52 0.68 27.51 -38.21
CA ILE A 52 0.13 26.36 -37.52
C ILE A 52 0.61 25.04 -38.17
N LEU A 53 0.49 24.95 -39.52
CA LEU A 53 0.90 23.75 -40.25
C LEU A 53 2.42 23.51 -40.13
N LEU A 54 3.22 24.57 -40.25
CA LEU A 54 4.67 24.48 -40.10
C LEU A 54 5.06 24.12 -38.66
N GLY A 55 4.35 24.65 -37.67
CA GLY A 55 4.49 24.31 -36.26
C GLY A 55 4.26 22.82 -36.00
N GLU A 56 3.13 22.27 -36.45
CA GLU A 56 2.82 20.86 -36.31
C GLU A 56 3.78 19.94 -37.13
N LEU A 57 4.24 20.39 -38.30
CA LEU A 57 5.20 19.65 -39.10
C LEU A 57 6.56 19.54 -38.36
N ASN A 58 7.06 20.62 -37.78
CA ASN A 58 8.28 20.62 -36.97
C ASN A 58 8.18 19.65 -35.78
N LEU A 59 7.01 19.61 -35.13
CA LEU A 59 6.78 18.66 -34.03
C LEU A 59 6.90 17.22 -34.50
N ARG A 60 6.28 16.88 -35.63
CA ARG A 60 6.36 15.54 -36.22
C ARG A 60 7.79 15.15 -36.66
N GLN A 61 8.59 16.15 -37.02
CA GLN A 61 10.01 15.96 -37.38
C GLN A 61 10.95 15.92 -36.17
N GLY A 62 10.41 15.94 -34.93
CA GLY A 62 11.22 15.90 -33.71
C GLY A 62 11.91 17.23 -33.39
N GLN A 63 11.36 18.34 -33.86
CA GLN A 63 11.85 19.71 -33.58
C GLN A 63 10.88 20.48 -32.67
N PRO A 64 10.71 20.07 -31.38
CA PRO A 64 9.66 20.61 -30.51
C PRO A 64 9.85 22.10 -30.19
N VAL A 65 11.09 22.61 -30.16
CA VAL A 65 11.36 24.03 -29.86
C VAL A 65 10.84 24.93 -30.99
N ALA A 66 11.14 24.56 -32.26
CA ALA A 66 10.66 25.30 -33.42
C ALA A 66 9.14 25.24 -33.55
N GLY A 67 8.56 24.04 -33.36
CA GLY A 67 7.10 23.85 -33.36
C GLY A 67 6.40 24.66 -32.27
N PHE A 68 6.92 24.65 -31.04
CA PHE A 68 6.43 25.44 -29.92
C PHE A 68 6.40 26.95 -30.23
N SER A 69 7.50 27.50 -30.75
CA SER A 69 7.62 28.94 -31.04
C SER A 69 6.54 29.38 -32.05
N LEU A 70 6.40 28.63 -33.16
CA LEU A 70 5.40 28.94 -34.19
C LEU A 70 3.97 28.86 -33.67
N LEU A 71 3.64 27.83 -32.91
CA LEU A 71 2.29 27.67 -32.38
C LEU A 71 1.96 28.68 -31.28
N LEU A 72 2.92 29.08 -30.45
CA LEU A 72 2.72 30.13 -29.46
C LEU A 72 2.54 31.50 -30.13
N ASP A 73 3.28 31.80 -31.20
CA ASP A 73 3.11 33.02 -31.96
C ASP A 73 1.75 33.07 -32.70
N ALA A 74 1.37 31.95 -33.30
CA ALA A 74 0.04 31.78 -33.87
C ALA A 74 -1.09 32.02 -32.84
N ALA A 75 -0.92 31.42 -31.62
CA ALA A 75 -1.86 31.62 -30.52
C ALA A 75 -1.97 33.10 -30.10
N ARG A 76 -0.87 33.84 -30.04
CA ARG A 76 -0.84 35.26 -29.67
C ARG A 76 -1.47 36.14 -30.75
N LYS A 77 -1.26 35.83 -32.03
CA LYS A 77 -1.86 36.57 -33.16
C LYS A 77 -3.37 36.37 -33.27
N SER A 78 -3.81 35.12 -33.09
CA SER A 78 -5.21 34.75 -33.23
C SER A 78 -6.05 34.94 -31.97
N ASN A 79 -5.41 35.02 -30.78
CA ASN A 79 -6.05 34.90 -29.47
C ASN A 79 -6.85 33.58 -29.31
N ASP A 80 -6.48 32.52 -30.01
CA ASP A 80 -7.18 31.25 -29.98
C ASP A 80 -6.79 30.42 -28.75
N VAL A 81 -7.79 30.06 -27.95
CA VAL A 81 -7.63 29.27 -26.71
C VAL A 81 -7.04 27.91 -26.99
N GLN A 82 -7.40 27.26 -28.10
CA GLN A 82 -6.93 25.93 -28.44
C GLN A 82 -5.42 25.93 -28.80
N LEU A 83 -4.97 27.00 -29.46
CA LEU A 83 -3.55 27.17 -29.79
C LEU A 83 -2.70 27.46 -28.55
N PHE A 84 -3.22 28.23 -27.57
CA PHE A 84 -2.52 28.42 -26.30
C PHE A 84 -2.42 27.10 -25.53
N ASP A 85 -3.52 26.34 -25.43
CA ASP A 85 -3.53 25.02 -24.78
C ASP A 85 -2.52 24.07 -25.44
N ARG A 86 -2.53 24.04 -26.78
CA ARG A 86 -1.59 23.24 -27.57
C ARG A 86 -0.13 23.63 -27.34
N ALA A 87 0.17 24.91 -27.25
CA ALA A 87 1.52 25.38 -26.94
C ALA A 87 1.98 24.93 -25.54
N VAL A 88 1.09 25.00 -24.53
CA VAL A 88 1.37 24.47 -23.18
C VAL A 88 1.66 22.96 -23.23
N GLU A 89 0.81 22.18 -23.92
CA GLU A 89 1.00 20.73 -24.05
C GLU A 89 2.36 20.37 -24.65
N ILE A 90 2.74 21.04 -25.74
CA ILE A 90 4.02 20.80 -26.43
C ILE A 90 5.18 21.07 -25.49
N ALA A 91 5.16 22.20 -24.78
CA ALA A 91 6.21 22.55 -23.85
C ALA A 91 6.33 21.52 -22.71
N LEU A 92 5.20 21.03 -22.19
CA LEU A 92 5.18 19.98 -21.16
C LEU A 92 5.70 18.64 -21.69
N GLN A 93 5.32 18.24 -22.92
CA GLN A 93 5.82 17.03 -23.58
C GLN A 93 7.33 17.10 -23.81
N ALA A 94 7.83 18.29 -24.20
CA ALA A 94 9.25 18.55 -24.37
C ALA A 94 10.02 18.73 -23.04
N ARG A 95 9.34 18.61 -21.90
CA ARG A 95 9.87 18.84 -20.54
C ARG A 95 10.50 20.25 -20.38
N SER A 96 10.01 21.23 -21.13
CA SER A 96 10.45 22.62 -21.06
C SER A 96 9.56 23.39 -20.07
N GLY A 97 9.99 23.47 -18.80
CA GLY A 97 9.27 24.21 -17.76
C GLY A 97 9.11 25.70 -18.10
N ASP A 98 10.17 26.33 -18.61
CA ASP A 98 10.19 27.74 -19.01
C ASP A 98 9.25 27.98 -20.21
N GLY A 99 9.25 27.10 -21.20
CA GLY A 99 8.34 27.15 -22.34
C GLY A 99 6.88 27.04 -21.91
N ALA A 100 6.57 26.05 -21.05
CA ALA A 100 5.25 25.86 -20.52
C ALA A 100 4.77 27.09 -19.72
N LEU A 101 5.65 27.68 -18.91
CA LEU A 101 5.35 28.89 -18.15
C LEU A 101 5.10 30.10 -19.06
N LEU A 102 5.91 30.26 -20.12
CA LEU A 102 5.75 31.33 -21.11
C LEU A 102 4.39 31.21 -21.83
N ALA A 103 4.02 30.01 -22.26
CA ALA A 103 2.75 29.78 -22.94
C ALA A 103 1.56 30.02 -22.00
N ALA A 104 1.60 29.48 -20.77
CA ALA A 104 0.53 29.66 -19.78
C ALA A 104 0.34 31.13 -19.36
N ARG A 105 1.44 31.88 -19.17
CA ARG A 105 1.38 33.34 -18.92
C ARG A 105 0.80 34.11 -20.10
N SER A 106 1.15 33.74 -21.34
CA SER A 106 0.58 34.35 -22.54
C SER A 106 -0.91 34.09 -22.63
N TRP A 107 -1.33 32.86 -22.35
CA TRP A 107 -2.75 32.47 -22.34
C TRP A 107 -3.54 33.24 -21.27
N THR A 108 -3.09 33.25 -20.01
CA THR A 108 -3.78 33.99 -18.93
C THR A 108 -3.79 35.48 -19.14
N LYS A 109 -2.83 36.06 -19.87
CA LYS A 109 -2.84 37.46 -20.27
C LYS A 109 -3.89 37.75 -21.35
N ALA A 110 -4.01 36.87 -22.36
CA ALA A 110 -5.00 37.00 -23.44
C ALA A 110 -6.42 36.72 -22.94
N TRP A 111 -6.59 35.74 -22.10
CA TRP A 111 -7.86 35.26 -21.56
C TRP A 111 -7.89 35.31 -20.04
N PRO A 112 -8.00 36.50 -19.42
CA PRO A 112 -7.88 36.63 -17.96
C PRO A 112 -8.96 35.89 -17.17
N GLN A 113 -10.13 35.61 -17.74
CA GLN A 113 -11.25 34.92 -17.07
C GLN A 113 -11.30 33.41 -17.42
N ASP A 114 -10.38 32.93 -18.23
CA ASP A 114 -10.30 31.49 -18.54
C ASP A 114 -9.73 30.71 -17.34
N ARG A 115 -10.61 29.92 -16.73
CA ARG A 115 -10.23 29.06 -15.57
C ARG A 115 -9.21 28.01 -15.95
N LYS A 116 -9.29 27.44 -17.17
CA LYS A 116 -8.33 26.42 -17.64
C LYS A 116 -6.93 27.01 -17.76
N ALA A 117 -6.81 28.20 -18.39
CA ALA A 117 -5.56 28.93 -18.51
C ALA A 117 -4.93 29.19 -17.14
N ASN A 118 -5.74 29.68 -16.18
CA ASN A 118 -5.29 29.98 -14.84
C ASN A 118 -4.84 28.73 -14.07
N ASN A 119 -5.60 27.64 -14.18
CA ASN A 119 -5.26 26.36 -13.55
C ASN A 119 -3.94 25.79 -14.11
N GLN A 120 -3.74 25.82 -15.44
CA GLN A 120 -2.48 25.43 -16.08
C GLN A 120 -1.30 26.26 -15.56
N LEU A 121 -1.45 27.60 -15.50
CA LEU A 121 -0.42 28.46 -14.94
C LEU A 121 -0.07 28.10 -13.50
N LEU A 122 -1.08 27.91 -12.64
CA LEU A 122 -0.88 27.52 -11.24
C LEU A 122 -0.11 26.20 -11.13
N GLN A 123 -0.53 25.17 -11.87
CA GLN A 123 0.11 23.87 -11.81
C GLN A 123 1.55 23.91 -12.31
N ILE A 124 1.83 24.66 -13.39
CA ILE A 124 3.19 24.79 -13.92
C ILE A 124 4.08 25.54 -12.92
N LEU A 125 3.63 26.65 -12.34
CA LEU A 125 4.36 27.38 -11.29
C LEU A 125 4.75 26.48 -10.12
N LEU A 126 3.83 25.65 -9.66
CA LEU A 126 4.11 24.69 -8.58
C LEU A 126 5.07 23.57 -9.02
N ALA A 127 4.95 23.10 -10.27
CA ALA A 127 5.81 22.06 -10.81
C ALA A 127 7.26 22.53 -11.00
N VAL A 128 7.48 23.80 -11.40
CA VAL A 128 8.81 24.40 -11.52
C VAL A 128 9.29 25.05 -10.20
N ASN A 129 8.56 24.83 -9.11
CA ASN A 129 8.86 25.34 -7.75
C ASN A 129 8.91 26.88 -7.64
N GLN A 130 8.23 27.62 -8.54
CA GLN A 130 8.05 29.07 -8.45
C GLN A 130 6.88 29.42 -7.52
N VAL A 131 6.95 28.94 -6.30
CA VAL A 131 5.85 28.99 -5.32
C VAL A 131 5.40 30.42 -5.02
N SER A 132 6.34 31.37 -4.97
CA SER A 132 6.03 32.79 -4.66
C SER A 132 5.08 33.44 -5.65
N GLU A 133 5.07 33.01 -6.90
CA GLU A 133 4.22 33.55 -7.95
C GLU A 133 2.84 32.88 -8.02
N SER A 134 2.61 31.82 -7.25
CA SER A 134 1.36 31.07 -7.26
C SER A 134 0.21 31.76 -6.52
N LEU A 135 0.44 32.83 -5.75
CA LEU A 135 -0.59 33.50 -4.95
C LEU A 135 -1.78 34.02 -5.77
N GLU A 136 -1.51 34.85 -6.77
CA GLU A 136 -2.58 35.45 -7.58
C GLU A 136 -3.29 34.40 -8.46
N PRO A 137 -2.58 33.44 -9.12
CA PRO A 137 -3.24 32.32 -9.76
C PRO A 137 -4.10 31.47 -8.81
N LEU A 138 -3.67 31.23 -7.56
CA LEU A 138 -4.45 30.48 -6.57
C LEU A 138 -5.71 31.24 -6.14
N LYS A 139 -5.61 32.55 -5.84
CA LYS A 139 -6.78 33.39 -5.53
C LYS A 139 -7.79 33.32 -6.66
N LYS A 140 -7.31 33.44 -7.89
CA LYS A 140 -8.12 33.47 -9.09
C LYS A 140 -8.77 32.10 -9.36
N GLU A 141 -8.05 30.99 -9.16
CA GLU A 141 -8.62 29.64 -9.29
C GLU A 141 -9.83 29.43 -8.37
N ILE A 142 -9.72 29.91 -7.12
CA ILE A 142 -10.82 29.84 -6.15
C ILE A 142 -11.97 30.78 -6.55
N ALA A 143 -11.67 32.00 -7.03
CA ALA A 143 -12.66 32.99 -7.39
C ALA A 143 -13.43 32.62 -8.67
N LEU A 144 -12.77 32.05 -9.67
CA LEU A 144 -13.35 31.59 -10.93
C LEU A 144 -14.14 30.28 -10.80
N ALA A 145 -13.94 29.55 -9.69
CA ALA A 145 -14.70 28.33 -9.46
C ALA A 145 -16.19 28.67 -9.26
N PRO A 146 -17.12 27.96 -9.96
CA PRO A 146 -18.55 28.06 -9.68
C PRO A 146 -18.82 27.83 -8.19
N ASP A 147 -19.87 28.45 -7.64
CA ASP A 147 -20.19 28.33 -6.21
C ASP A 147 -20.33 26.87 -5.75
N ALA A 148 -20.92 26.01 -6.58
CA ALA A 148 -21.09 24.60 -6.31
C ALA A 148 -19.74 23.80 -6.29
N GLU A 149 -18.71 24.30 -6.95
CA GLU A 149 -17.39 23.65 -7.06
C GLU A 149 -16.33 24.28 -6.15
N ARG A 150 -16.61 25.44 -5.57
CA ARG A 150 -15.62 26.21 -4.79
C ARG A 150 -15.06 25.43 -3.62
N ASP A 151 -15.89 24.75 -2.88
CA ASP A 151 -15.46 23.93 -1.73
C ASP A 151 -14.57 22.77 -2.19
N ALA A 152 -14.89 22.12 -3.30
CA ALA A 152 -14.06 21.08 -3.89
C ALA A 152 -12.71 21.64 -4.37
N THR A 153 -12.70 22.83 -5.00
CA THR A 153 -11.48 23.53 -5.43
C THR A 153 -10.55 23.82 -4.24
N ILE A 154 -11.11 24.36 -3.14
CA ILE A 154 -10.35 24.64 -1.92
C ILE A 154 -9.80 23.35 -1.29
N ASN A 155 -10.57 22.29 -1.30
CA ASN A 155 -10.17 20.99 -0.73
C ASN A 155 -9.00 20.33 -1.49
N LEU A 156 -8.81 20.64 -2.78
CA LEU A 156 -7.71 20.14 -3.61
C LEU A 156 -6.38 20.88 -3.40
N ILE A 157 -6.37 22.04 -2.75
CA ILE A 157 -5.16 22.85 -2.55
C ILE A 157 -4.00 22.07 -1.92
N PRO A 158 -4.18 21.32 -0.82
CA PRO A 158 -3.07 20.57 -0.22
C PRO A 158 -2.43 19.55 -1.17
N ARG A 159 -3.24 18.96 -2.06
CA ARG A 159 -2.75 18.02 -3.09
C ARG A 159 -1.92 18.73 -4.16
N HIS A 160 -2.34 19.91 -4.60
CA HIS A 160 -1.59 20.70 -5.58
C HIS A 160 -0.21 21.11 -5.04
N PHE A 161 -0.14 21.48 -3.76
CA PHE A 161 1.11 21.88 -3.09
C PHE A 161 1.93 20.71 -2.52
N ALA A 162 1.50 19.46 -2.70
CA ALA A 162 2.13 18.30 -2.06
C ALA A 162 3.63 18.15 -2.41
N ARG A 163 4.03 18.52 -3.63
CA ARG A 163 5.42 18.40 -4.13
C ARG A 163 6.28 19.65 -3.91
N VAL A 164 5.70 20.74 -3.43
CA VAL A 164 6.43 21.97 -3.14
C VAL A 164 7.45 21.71 -2.02
N THR A 165 8.69 22.15 -2.22
CA THR A 165 9.78 21.95 -1.24
C THR A 165 9.70 22.93 -0.08
N ASP A 166 9.47 24.21 -0.34
CA ASP A 166 9.28 25.23 0.71
C ASP A 166 7.85 25.19 1.28
N LYS A 167 7.63 24.27 2.22
CA LYS A 167 6.32 24.08 2.86
C LYS A 167 5.85 25.31 3.63
N LYS A 168 6.76 26.02 4.30
CA LYS A 168 6.42 27.23 5.08
C LYS A 168 5.93 28.36 4.16
N ARG A 169 6.61 28.57 3.04
CA ARG A 169 6.19 29.53 2.04
C ARG A 169 4.84 29.15 1.44
N ALA A 170 4.64 27.87 1.14
CA ALA A 170 3.36 27.36 0.64
C ALA A 170 2.21 27.64 1.61
N VAL A 171 2.40 27.41 2.92
CA VAL A 171 1.39 27.74 3.96
C VAL A 171 1.04 29.22 3.94
N ALA A 172 2.03 30.10 3.88
CA ALA A 172 1.79 31.57 3.87
C ALA A 172 0.95 32.00 2.65
N ILE A 173 1.28 31.45 1.47
CA ILE A 173 0.54 31.73 0.23
C ILE A 173 -0.89 31.22 0.30
N VAL A 174 -1.08 29.98 0.74
CA VAL A 174 -2.42 29.38 0.87
C VAL A 174 -3.25 30.14 1.91
N GLN A 175 -2.67 30.52 3.04
CA GLN A 175 -3.35 31.32 4.05
C GLN A 175 -3.83 32.65 3.47
N GLN A 176 -2.97 33.36 2.74
CA GLN A 176 -3.30 34.65 2.11
C GLN A 176 -4.35 34.48 1.00
N ALA A 177 -4.33 33.40 0.25
CA ALA A 177 -5.34 33.12 -0.77
C ALA A 177 -6.71 32.78 -0.17
N LEU A 178 -6.74 32.12 0.97
CA LEU A 178 -7.95 31.69 1.67
C LEU A 178 -8.54 32.77 2.60
N GLU A 179 -7.81 33.87 2.88
CA GLU A 179 -8.23 34.92 3.83
C GLU A 179 -9.69 35.40 3.63
N PRO A 180 -10.22 35.63 2.39
CA PRO A 180 -11.60 36.06 2.17
C PRO A 180 -12.65 35.04 2.64
N TYR A 181 -12.25 33.79 2.85
CA TYR A 181 -13.16 32.70 3.22
C TYR A 181 -13.04 32.32 4.70
N LEU A 182 -11.88 32.56 5.35
CA LEU A 182 -11.58 32.09 6.70
C LEU A 182 -12.44 32.75 7.79
N ASN A 183 -12.92 34.00 7.58
CA ASN A 183 -13.67 34.75 8.58
C ASN A 183 -15.19 34.63 8.46
N LYS A 184 -15.67 33.66 7.68
CA LYS A 184 -17.11 33.37 7.51
C LYS A 184 -17.54 32.26 8.47
N SER A 185 -18.85 32.19 8.74
CA SER A 185 -19.45 31.10 9.53
C SER A 185 -20.32 30.25 8.61
N ASN A 186 -19.69 29.46 7.77
CA ASN A 186 -20.32 28.56 6.81
C ASN A 186 -19.42 27.37 6.44
N THR A 187 -19.95 26.47 5.62
CA THR A 187 -19.25 25.27 5.15
C THR A 187 -17.96 25.59 4.40
N THR A 188 -17.97 26.61 3.53
CA THR A 188 -16.78 27.06 2.79
C THR A 188 -15.65 27.48 3.73
N ALA A 189 -15.96 28.16 4.83
CA ALA A 189 -14.95 28.52 5.83
C ALA A 189 -14.39 27.29 6.54
N ALA A 190 -15.23 26.32 6.86
CA ALA A 190 -14.77 25.06 7.46
C ALA A 190 -13.84 24.27 6.50
N VAL A 191 -14.14 24.25 5.20
CA VAL A 191 -13.30 23.65 4.16
C VAL A 191 -11.99 24.43 4.02
N ALA A 192 -12.02 25.76 4.03
CA ALA A 192 -10.83 26.60 3.94
C ALA A 192 -9.90 26.41 5.15
N TRP A 193 -10.43 26.35 6.35
CA TRP A 193 -9.66 26.04 7.56
C TRP A 193 -9.08 24.63 7.52
N THR A 194 -9.84 23.64 7.03
CA THR A 194 -9.34 22.25 6.87
C THR A 194 -8.17 22.19 5.90
N SER A 195 -8.32 22.86 4.74
CA SER A 195 -7.27 22.92 3.73
C SER A 195 -6.00 23.58 4.27
N LEU A 196 -6.14 24.74 4.93
CA LEU A 196 -5.02 25.43 5.58
C LEU A 196 -4.38 24.56 6.69
N GLY A 197 -5.20 23.87 7.48
CA GLY A 197 -4.73 22.99 8.52
C GLY A 197 -3.89 21.82 7.98
N ARG A 198 -4.30 21.21 6.87
CA ARG A 198 -3.50 20.19 6.19
C ARG A 198 -2.19 20.73 5.64
N MET A 199 -2.20 21.96 5.11
CA MET A 199 -0.96 22.62 4.68
C MET A 199 -0.01 22.85 5.85
N ARG A 200 -0.51 23.28 7.02
CA ARG A 200 0.27 23.46 8.24
C ARG A 200 0.82 22.12 8.75
N LEU A 201 -0.01 21.06 8.75
CA LEU A 201 0.43 19.71 9.11
C LEU A 201 1.56 19.22 8.18
N ALA A 202 1.46 19.48 6.87
CA ALA A 202 2.49 19.13 5.90
C ALA A 202 3.80 19.93 6.07
N SER A 203 3.78 21.04 6.81
CA SER A 203 4.95 21.85 7.18
C SER A 203 5.44 21.63 8.61
N ASP A 204 4.94 20.57 9.27
CA ASP A 204 5.20 20.22 10.69
C ASP A 204 4.71 21.26 11.71
N ASP A 205 3.85 22.20 11.31
CA ASP A 205 3.14 23.11 12.24
C ASP A 205 1.90 22.41 12.81
N ILE A 206 2.15 21.45 13.71
CA ILE A 206 1.12 20.60 14.31
C ILE A 206 0.13 21.45 15.15
N ASN A 207 0.62 22.41 15.91
CA ASN A 207 -0.23 23.28 16.73
C ASN A 207 -1.10 24.21 15.86
N GLY A 208 -0.53 24.79 14.83
CA GLY A 208 -1.29 25.60 13.87
C GLY A 208 -2.33 24.77 13.11
N ALA A 209 -2.08 23.50 12.83
CA ALA A 209 -3.05 22.59 12.24
C ALA A 209 -4.21 22.29 13.20
N LEU A 210 -3.95 22.10 14.49
CA LEU A 210 -4.98 21.92 15.52
C LEU A 210 -5.87 23.16 15.65
N GLU A 211 -5.27 24.34 15.69
CA GLU A 211 -6.01 25.61 15.73
C GLU A 211 -6.89 25.79 14.46
N ALA A 212 -6.38 25.39 13.31
CA ALA A 212 -7.18 25.41 12.08
C ALA A 212 -8.36 24.42 12.16
N ALA A 213 -8.17 23.22 12.70
CA ALA A 213 -9.25 22.25 12.91
C ALA A 213 -10.33 22.81 13.86
N LYS A 214 -9.93 23.44 14.98
CA LYS A 214 -10.86 24.07 15.92
C LYS A 214 -11.66 25.20 15.27
N LYS A 215 -10.99 26.08 14.52
CA LYS A 215 -11.65 27.19 13.78
C LYS A 215 -12.60 26.68 12.70
N GLY A 216 -12.20 25.66 11.96
CA GLY A 216 -13.07 25.01 10.98
C GLY A 216 -14.32 24.41 11.60
N GLN A 217 -14.18 23.72 12.74
CA GLN A 217 -15.33 23.17 13.48
C GLN A 217 -16.24 24.25 14.06
N ALA A 218 -15.67 25.39 14.45
CA ALA A 218 -16.44 26.54 14.91
C ALA A 218 -17.20 27.23 13.76
N ALA A 219 -16.63 27.28 12.55
CA ALA A 219 -17.24 27.87 11.37
C ALA A 219 -18.45 27.05 10.87
N ASP A 220 -18.35 25.72 10.91
CA ASP A 220 -19.46 24.80 10.63
C ASP A 220 -19.33 23.52 11.46
N SER A 221 -20.16 23.40 12.48
CA SER A 221 -20.15 22.27 13.41
C SER A 221 -20.58 20.94 12.78
N LYS A 222 -21.13 20.95 11.56
CA LYS A 222 -21.51 19.76 10.78
C LYS A 222 -20.47 19.39 9.72
N ALA A 223 -19.44 20.21 9.51
CA ALA A 223 -18.40 19.90 8.55
C ALA A 223 -17.54 18.72 9.02
N GLN A 224 -17.33 17.73 8.15
CA GLN A 224 -16.50 16.56 8.46
C GLN A 224 -15.00 16.86 8.35
N GLY A 225 -14.61 17.79 7.48
CA GLY A 225 -13.20 18.11 7.20
C GLY A 225 -12.36 18.41 8.45
N PRO A 226 -12.82 19.31 9.34
CA PRO A 226 -12.10 19.62 10.57
C PRO A 226 -11.93 18.42 11.51
N ILE A 227 -12.93 17.53 11.55
CA ILE A 227 -12.88 16.31 12.39
C ILE A 227 -11.88 15.31 11.81
N LEU A 228 -11.87 15.14 10.48
CA LEU A 228 -10.89 14.30 9.80
C LEU A 228 -9.46 14.83 9.99
N LEU A 229 -9.26 16.16 9.92
CA LEU A 229 -7.97 16.77 10.23
C LEU A 229 -7.55 16.51 11.70
N ALA A 230 -8.49 16.60 12.63
CA ALA A 230 -8.20 16.25 14.03
C ALA A 230 -7.82 14.77 14.18
N MET A 231 -8.43 13.84 13.43
CA MET A 231 -8.04 12.43 13.37
C MET A 231 -6.64 12.24 12.77
N GLU A 232 -6.31 12.98 11.70
CA GLU A 232 -4.96 12.99 11.10
C GLU A 232 -3.90 13.43 12.15
N LEU A 233 -4.24 14.43 12.99
CA LEU A 233 -3.39 14.89 14.09
C LEU A 233 -3.24 13.86 15.22
N MET A 234 -4.31 13.15 15.57
CA MET A 234 -4.22 12.03 16.51
C MET A 234 -3.27 10.94 15.99
N GLY A 235 -3.31 10.60 14.70
CA GLY A 235 -2.35 9.69 14.06
C GLY A 235 -0.89 10.15 14.17
N LYS A 236 -0.65 11.47 14.33
CA LYS A 236 0.66 12.04 14.70
C LYS A 236 0.91 12.08 16.21
N LYS A 237 0.11 11.39 17.00
CA LYS A 237 0.16 11.28 18.47
C LYS A 237 -0.18 12.58 19.21
N LEU A 238 -0.86 13.53 18.56
CA LEU A 238 -1.38 14.73 19.24
C LEU A 238 -2.72 14.41 19.90
N ILE A 239 -2.69 14.04 21.17
CA ILE A 239 -3.88 13.62 21.95
C ILE A 239 -4.86 14.77 22.14
N GLU A 240 -4.40 16.01 22.17
CA GLU A 240 -5.20 17.23 22.32
C GLU A 240 -6.21 17.45 21.18
N ALA A 241 -6.07 16.73 20.07
CA ALA A 241 -7.03 16.74 18.97
C ALA A 241 -8.28 15.88 19.24
N GLU A 242 -8.20 14.89 20.13
CA GLU A 242 -9.26 13.91 20.36
C GLU A 242 -10.59 14.52 20.87
N PRO A 243 -10.61 15.52 21.79
CA PRO A 243 -11.87 16.15 22.21
C PRO A 243 -12.68 16.74 21.04
N LEU A 244 -11.98 17.24 20.00
CA LEU A 244 -12.62 17.76 18.80
C LEU A 244 -13.28 16.64 17.98
N VAL A 245 -12.59 15.50 17.86
CA VAL A 245 -13.15 14.29 17.18
C VAL A 245 -14.39 13.81 17.92
N GLN A 246 -14.31 13.65 19.24
CA GLN A 246 -15.43 13.19 20.04
C GLN A 246 -16.63 14.15 20.01
N GLN A 247 -16.38 15.46 20.00
CA GLN A 247 -17.43 16.46 19.84
C GLN A 247 -18.12 16.33 18.47
N GLY A 248 -17.33 16.13 17.40
CA GLY A 248 -17.85 15.95 16.06
C GLY A 248 -18.70 14.69 15.92
N LEU A 249 -18.22 13.56 16.42
CA LEU A 249 -18.94 12.28 16.40
C LEU A 249 -20.28 12.32 17.17
N ARG A 250 -20.39 13.16 18.21
CA ARG A 250 -21.67 13.34 18.94
C ARG A 250 -22.69 14.14 18.15
N LYS A 251 -22.24 15.06 17.27
CA LYS A 251 -23.11 15.93 16.48
C LYS A 251 -23.49 15.36 15.13
N GLN A 252 -22.79 14.33 14.68
CA GLN A 252 -22.97 13.72 13.37
C GLN A 252 -23.20 12.20 13.53
N ASP A 253 -24.30 11.71 12.99
CA ASP A 253 -24.62 10.28 12.97
C ASP A 253 -23.98 9.54 11.79
N GLY A 254 -22.81 10.05 11.29
CA GLY A 254 -22.10 9.49 10.15
C GLY A 254 -21.33 8.21 10.48
N THR A 255 -21.76 7.09 9.92
CA THR A 255 -21.10 5.79 10.08
C THR A 255 -19.65 5.85 9.56
N ASP A 256 -19.42 6.50 8.42
CA ASP A 256 -18.08 6.59 7.79
C ASP A 256 -17.09 7.35 8.67
N LEU A 257 -17.53 8.42 9.31
CA LEU A 257 -16.71 9.19 10.23
C LEU A 257 -16.34 8.36 11.48
N SER A 258 -17.32 7.63 12.02
CA SER A 258 -17.10 6.74 13.16
C SER A 258 -16.13 5.60 12.82
N MET A 259 -16.23 5.02 11.62
CA MET A 259 -15.28 4.01 11.13
C MET A 259 -13.88 4.58 10.89
N SER A 260 -13.78 5.84 10.47
CA SER A 260 -12.49 6.53 10.34
C SER A 260 -11.82 6.72 11.72
N TYR A 261 -12.59 7.06 12.74
CA TYR A 261 -12.07 7.14 14.11
C TYR A 261 -11.61 5.77 14.65
N VAL A 262 -12.38 4.71 14.41
CA VAL A 262 -11.96 3.33 14.73
C VAL A 262 -10.60 3.00 14.11
N ARG A 263 -10.39 3.37 12.84
CA ARG A 263 -9.11 3.13 12.16
C ARG A 263 -7.95 3.83 12.87
N VAL A 264 -8.14 5.08 13.25
CA VAL A 264 -7.12 5.85 14.01
C VAL A 264 -6.85 5.21 15.37
N LEU A 265 -7.87 4.75 16.08
CA LEU A 265 -7.69 4.04 17.36
C LEU A 265 -6.87 2.75 17.19
N ILE A 266 -7.13 2.00 16.12
CA ILE A 266 -6.36 0.78 15.78
C ILE A 266 -4.89 1.14 15.46
N GLU A 267 -4.65 2.19 14.66
CA GLU A 267 -3.30 2.67 14.33
C GLU A 267 -2.51 3.13 15.58
N LEU A 268 -3.23 3.64 16.59
CA LEU A 268 -2.68 4.02 17.89
C LEU A 268 -2.62 2.87 18.90
N GLU A 269 -2.94 1.64 18.48
CA GLU A 269 -2.99 0.43 19.32
C GLU A 269 -3.99 0.52 20.49
N ARG A 270 -4.97 1.44 20.41
CA ARG A 270 -6.05 1.61 21.39
C ARG A 270 -7.20 0.65 21.12
N TYR A 271 -6.88 -0.64 21.10
CA TYR A 271 -7.78 -1.70 20.64
C TYR A 271 -9.08 -1.82 21.48
N LYS A 272 -9.00 -1.59 22.79
CA LYS A 272 -10.18 -1.63 23.67
C LYS A 272 -11.20 -0.57 23.25
N GLU A 273 -10.74 0.66 23.07
CA GLU A 273 -11.61 1.77 22.68
C GLU A 273 -12.15 1.60 21.25
N ALA A 274 -11.32 1.07 20.33
CA ALA A 274 -11.78 0.70 18.99
C ALA A 274 -12.93 -0.33 19.05
N THR A 275 -12.82 -1.33 19.92
CA THR A 275 -13.87 -2.33 20.15
C THR A 275 -15.16 -1.71 20.69
N GLU A 276 -15.08 -0.81 21.67
CA GLU A 276 -16.23 -0.09 22.24
C GLU A 276 -16.95 0.78 21.19
N GLN A 277 -16.17 1.49 20.36
CA GLN A 277 -16.72 2.27 19.24
C GLN A 277 -17.41 1.37 18.21
N LEU A 278 -16.80 0.25 17.82
CA LEU A 278 -17.40 -0.71 16.89
C LEU A 278 -18.67 -1.33 17.43
N GLN A 279 -18.74 -1.66 18.70
CA GLN A 279 -19.97 -2.12 19.36
C GLN A 279 -21.09 -1.06 19.28
N THR A 280 -20.72 0.21 19.38
CA THR A 280 -21.68 1.31 19.23
C THR A 280 -22.16 1.44 17.79
N ILE A 281 -21.23 1.34 16.82
CA ILE A 281 -21.53 1.40 15.37
C ILE A 281 -22.44 0.23 14.99
N THR A 282 -22.12 -1.01 15.41
CA THR A 282 -22.90 -2.20 15.06
C THR A 282 -24.28 -2.24 15.72
N ARG A 283 -24.45 -1.63 16.89
CA ARG A 283 -25.77 -1.42 17.51
C ARG A 283 -26.63 -0.43 16.74
N LYS A 284 -26.06 0.67 16.26
CA LYS A 284 -26.75 1.70 15.46
C LYS A 284 -27.04 1.21 14.04
N ASN A 285 -26.11 0.51 13.42
CA ASN A 285 -26.21 0.01 12.05
C ASN A 285 -25.83 -1.49 11.97
N ALA A 286 -26.79 -2.35 12.34
CA ALA A 286 -26.59 -3.78 12.35
C ALA A 286 -26.39 -4.43 10.96
N LYS A 287 -26.54 -3.66 9.87
CA LYS A 287 -26.34 -4.13 8.49
C LYS A 287 -24.96 -3.77 7.93
N LEU A 288 -24.16 -3.00 8.65
CA LEU A 288 -22.81 -2.62 8.21
C LEU A 288 -21.85 -3.81 8.38
N ALA A 289 -21.67 -4.59 7.32
CA ALA A 289 -20.87 -5.81 7.35
C ALA A 289 -19.42 -5.53 7.80
N ASP A 290 -18.75 -4.52 7.23
CA ASP A 290 -17.33 -4.21 7.54
C ASP A 290 -17.11 -3.93 9.03
N ALA A 291 -18.06 -3.29 9.71
CA ALA A 291 -17.93 -3.06 11.15
C ALA A 291 -17.94 -4.36 11.95
N TRP A 292 -18.74 -5.35 11.54
CA TRP A 292 -18.78 -6.67 12.16
C TRP A 292 -17.49 -7.47 11.93
N LEU A 293 -16.88 -7.35 10.73
CA LEU A 293 -15.61 -8.00 10.44
C LEU A 293 -14.49 -7.43 11.32
N VAL A 294 -14.38 -6.10 11.38
CA VAL A 294 -13.34 -5.44 12.20
C VAL A 294 -13.57 -5.73 13.68
N LEU A 295 -14.81 -5.64 14.15
CA LEU A 295 -15.16 -5.96 15.55
C LEU A 295 -14.80 -7.40 15.91
N GLY A 296 -15.22 -8.37 15.13
CA GLY A 296 -14.92 -9.77 15.37
C GLY A 296 -13.43 -10.09 15.30
N SER A 297 -12.70 -9.40 14.41
CA SER A 297 -11.24 -9.53 14.33
C SER A 297 -10.53 -8.99 15.58
N LEU A 298 -10.92 -7.82 16.08
CA LEU A 298 -10.36 -7.26 17.31
C LEU A 298 -10.69 -8.13 18.53
N GLN A 299 -11.91 -8.61 18.63
CA GLN A 299 -12.36 -9.52 19.71
C GLN A 299 -11.56 -10.83 19.68
N PHE A 300 -11.27 -11.38 18.49
CA PHE A 300 -10.45 -12.57 18.34
C PHE A 300 -9.01 -12.35 18.85
N GLU A 301 -8.39 -11.23 18.48
CA GLU A 301 -7.03 -10.89 18.95
C GLU A 301 -6.98 -10.61 20.47
N GLN A 302 -8.08 -10.12 21.04
CA GLN A 302 -8.22 -9.87 22.48
C GLN A 302 -8.61 -11.13 23.29
N GLY A 303 -8.77 -12.28 22.65
CA GLY A 303 -9.19 -13.52 23.30
C GLY A 303 -10.65 -13.56 23.77
N GLN A 304 -11.50 -12.67 23.23
CA GLN A 304 -12.94 -12.63 23.51
C GLN A 304 -13.68 -13.61 22.57
N ASP A 305 -13.40 -14.89 22.75
CA ASP A 305 -13.74 -15.95 21.77
C ASP A 305 -15.24 -16.03 21.46
N LYS A 306 -16.13 -15.87 22.46
CA LYS A 306 -17.59 -15.94 22.26
C LYS A 306 -18.12 -14.75 21.47
N GLU A 307 -17.65 -13.56 21.81
CA GLU A 307 -18.02 -12.31 21.17
C GLU A 307 -17.48 -12.27 19.73
N ALA A 308 -16.23 -12.73 19.53
CA ALA A 308 -15.61 -12.85 18.23
C ALA A 308 -16.41 -13.77 17.30
N GLU A 309 -16.79 -14.96 17.77
CA GLU A 309 -17.62 -15.89 16.98
C GLU A 309 -18.94 -15.24 16.58
N ALA A 310 -19.64 -14.58 17.51
CA ALA A 310 -20.92 -13.94 17.23
C ALA A 310 -20.77 -12.82 16.17
N SER A 311 -19.72 -11.98 16.29
CA SER A 311 -19.46 -10.88 15.37
C SER A 311 -19.06 -11.38 13.98
N LEU A 312 -18.15 -12.36 13.89
CA LEU A 312 -17.70 -12.94 12.63
C LEU A 312 -18.83 -13.72 11.93
N ALA A 313 -19.65 -14.48 12.67
CA ALA A 313 -20.83 -15.16 12.12
C ALA A 313 -21.83 -14.13 11.56
N ARG A 314 -22.03 -13.00 12.25
CA ARG A 314 -22.87 -11.91 11.75
C ARG A 314 -22.35 -11.33 10.46
N TYR A 315 -21.01 -11.07 10.38
CA TYR A 315 -20.38 -10.65 9.14
C TYR A 315 -20.66 -11.62 7.99
N VAL A 316 -20.39 -12.92 8.19
CA VAL A 316 -20.61 -13.96 7.17
C VAL A 316 -22.06 -13.94 6.69
N SER A 317 -23.03 -13.87 7.60
CA SER A 317 -24.46 -13.79 7.25
C SER A 317 -24.84 -12.57 6.40
N LEU A 318 -24.12 -11.44 6.55
CA LEU A 318 -24.35 -10.23 5.77
C LEU A 318 -23.64 -10.28 4.43
N ALA A 319 -22.36 -10.64 4.43
CA ALA A 319 -21.49 -10.64 3.25
C ALA A 319 -21.89 -11.68 2.21
N SER A 320 -22.39 -12.84 2.63
CA SER A 320 -22.85 -13.90 1.72
C SER A 320 -24.09 -13.52 0.88
N LYS A 321 -24.81 -12.46 1.27
CA LYS A 321 -26.00 -12.00 0.53
C LYS A 321 -25.67 -11.09 -0.65
N THR A 322 -24.51 -10.44 -0.63
CA THR A 322 -24.05 -9.51 -1.65
C THR A 322 -22.57 -9.77 -1.96
N PRO A 323 -22.27 -10.82 -2.75
CA PRO A 323 -20.89 -11.18 -3.05
C PRO A 323 -20.23 -10.09 -3.92
N THR A 324 -19.06 -9.63 -3.48
CA THR A 324 -18.15 -8.73 -4.20
C THR A 324 -16.73 -9.24 -3.98
N ASP A 325 -15.76 -8.82 -4.78
CA ASP A 325 -14.35 -9.21 -4.57
C ASP A 325 -13.85 -8.86 -3.15
N THR A 326 -14.32 -7.73 -2.61
CA THR A 326 -13.98 -7.31 -1.26
C THR A 326 -14.62 -8.20 -0.20
N SER A 327 -15.90 -8.59 -0.40
CA SER A 327 -16.60 -9.47 0.53
C SER A 327 -16.04 -10.89 0.49
N THR A 328 -15.55 -11.37 -0.66
CA THR A 328 -14.91 -12.71 -0.76
C THR A 328 -13.66 -12.80 0.10
N ARG A 329 -12.79 -11.77 0.06
CA ARG A 329 -11.62 -11.70 0.96
C ARG A 329 -12.00 -11.62 2.42
N GLY A 330 -13.01 -10.82 2.75
CA GLY A 330 -13.52 -10.71 4.11
C GLY A 330 -14.15 -12.02 4.61
N LEU A 331 -14.86 -12.77 3.76
CA LEU A 331 -15.42 -14.08 4.07
C LEU A 331 -14.31 -15.10 4.39
N SER A 332 -13.25 -15.14 3.57
CA SER A 332 -12.09 -15.99 3.85
C SER A 332 -11.48 -15.67 5.21
N GLN A 333 -11.23 -14.39 5.50
CA GLN A 333 -10.68 -13.93 6.76
C GLN A 333 -11.59 -14.29 7.98
N ALA A 334 -12.89 -14.08 7.84
CA ALA A 334 -13.84 -14.38 8.90
C ALA A 334 -13.95 -15.89 9.16
N GLN A 335 -14.06 -16.70 8.12
CA GLN A 335 -14.16 -18.16 8.25
C GLN A 335 -12.88 -18.78 8.83
N THR A 336 -11.71 -18.29 8.43
CA THR A 336 -10.43 -18.75 9.00
C THR A 336 -10.34 -18.46 10.50
N ARG A 337 -10.75 -17.26 10.95
CA ARG A 337 -10.77 -16.93 12.39
C ARG A 337 -11.80 -17.77 13.15
N ARG A 338 -12.99 -17.96 12.60
CA ARG A 338 -14.02 -18.83 13.20
C ARG A 338 -13.53 -20.28 13.29
N ALA A 339 -12.83 -20.77 12.27
CA ALA A 339 -12.21 -22.09 12.31
C ALA A 339 -11.17 -22.19 13.43
N ALA A 340 -10.32 -21.14 13.60
CA ALA A 340 -9.37 -21.11 14.70
C ALA A 340 -10.05 -21.12 16.09
N LEU A 341 -11.20 -20.43 16.25
CA LEU A 341 -11.99 -20.47 17.48
C LEU A 341 -12.54 -21.88 17.79
N LEU A 342 -13.05 -22.58 16.78
CA LEU A 342 -13.51 -23.96 16.93
C LEU A 342 -12.35 -24.92 17.27
N ALA A 343 -11.21 -24.74 16.63
CA ALA A 343 -10.03 -25.56 16.90
C ALA A 343 -9.52 -25.36 18.33
N ARG A 344 -9.53 -24.12 18.87
CA ARG A 344 -9.23 -23.85 20.31
C ARG A 344 -10.18 -24.60 21.25
N GLN A 345 -11.42 -24.85 20.82
CA GLN A 345 -12.42 -25.63 21.56
C GLN A 345 -12.26 -27.16 21.39
N GLY A 346 -11.25 -27.63 20.66
CA GLY A 346 -11.03 -29.03 20.33
C GLY A 346 -11.92 -29.57 19.20
N LYS A 347 -12.67 -28.70 18.50
CA LYS A 347 -13.63 -29.04 17.43
C LYS A 347 -12.97 -28.96 16.05
N MET A 348 -11.84 -29.67 15.87
CA MET A 348 -11.05 -29.59 14.65
C MET A 348 -11.83 -29.98 13.38
N GLY A 349 -12.73 -30.97 13.46
CA GLY A 349 -13.55 -31.36 12.31
C GLY A 349 -14.45 -30.21 11.83
N GLU A 350 -15.19 -29.57 12.76
CA GLU A 350 -16.03 -28.41 12.46
C GLU A 350 -15.20 -27.21 11.94
N ALA A 351 -13.99 -27.04 12.49
CA ALA A 351 -13.08 -25.98 12.05
C ALA A 351 -12.64 -26.15 10.57
N ARG A 352 -12.29 -27.38 10.18
CA ARG A 352 -11.92 -27.69 8.79
C ARG A 352 -13.12 -27.51 7.85
N GLU A 353 -14.32 -27.89 8.26
CA GLU A 353 -15.53 -27.67 7.47
C GLU A 353 -15.78 -26.17 7.20
N LEU A 354 -15.53 -25.29 8.17
CA LEU A 354 -15.63 -23.84 7.94
C LEU A 354 -14.62 -23.34 6.89
N ILE A 355 -13.40 -23.88 6.88
CA ILE A 355 -12.40 -23.53 5.87
C ILE A 355 -12.85 -24.04 4.48
N HIS A 356 -13.42 -25.24 4.40
CA HIS A 356 -13.93 -25.77 3.14
C HIS A 356 -15.10 -24.96 2.56
N GLN A 357 -15.86 -24.24 3.40
CA GLN A 357 -16.91 -23.31 2.97
C GLN A 357 -16.37 -21.98 2.40
N ILE A 358 -15.07 -21.71 2.51
CA ILE A 358 -14.46 -20.53 1.87
C ILE A 358 -14.57 -20.68 0.35
N PRO A 359 -15.16 -19.70 -0.36
CA PRO A 359 -15.23 -19.74 -1.81
C PRO A 359 -13.83 -19.88 -2.43
N ALA A 360 -13.70 -20.74 -3.42
CA ALA A 360 -12.45 -20.97 -4.14
C ALA A 360 -12.78 -21.23 -5.62
N ASN A 361 -12.95 -20.12 -6.37
CA ASN A 361 -13.44 -20.14 -7.77
C ASN A 361 -12.28 -20.23 -8.79
N ASN A 362 -11.05 -20.05 -8.33
CA ASN A 362 -9.84 -20.09 -9.14
C ASN A 362 -8.68 -20.77 -8.38
N ALA A 363 -7.58 -21.02 -9.08
CA ALA A 363 -6.42 -21.70 -8.51
C ALA A 363 -5.80 -20.95 -7.32
N ASP A 364 -5.75 -19.62 -7.35
CA ASP A 364 -5.16 -18.81 -6.28
C ASP A 364 -6.02 -18.86 -5.01
N GLU A 365 -7.35 -18.82 -5.15
CA GLU A 365 -8.28 -18.97 -4.02
C GLU A 365 -8.22 -20.39 -3.45
N GLN A 366 -8.15 -21.42 -4.31
CA GLN A 366 -7.95 -22.80 -3.89
C GLN A 366 -6.66 -22.97 -3.09
N ARG A 367 -5.56 -22.43 -3.60
CA ARG A 367 -4.26 -22.43 -2.92
C ARG A 367 -4.34 -21.73 -1.56
N SER A 368 -4.97 -20.57 -1.49
CA SER A 368 -5.16 -19.80 -0.25
C SER A 368 -5.97 -20.58 0.78
N ARG A 369 -7.01 -21.30 0.36
CA ARG A 369 -7.82 -22.15 1.24
C ARG A 369 -7.02 -23.33 1.80
N VAL A 370 -6.23 -24.00 0.95
CA VAL A 370 -5.34 -25.08 1.38
C VAL A 370 -4.34 -24.58 2.41
N LEU A 371 -3.69 -23.43 2.16
CA LEU A 371 -2.73 -22.84 3.10
C LEU A 371 -3.38 -22.44 4.44
N ALA A 372 -4.61 -21.94 4.42
CA ALA A 372 -5.35 -21.62 5.66
C ALA A 372 -5.61 -22.89 6.50
N GLU A 373 -5.98 -24.00 5.87
CA GLU A 373 -6.18 -25.28 6.56
C GLU A 373 -4.85 -25.87 7.07
N VAL A 374 -3.79 -25.82 6.26
CA VAL A 374 -2.44 -26.24 6.69
C VAL A 374 -1.99 -25.44 7.91
N GLN A 375 -2.17 -24.12 7.90
CA GLN A 375 -1.81 -23.28 9.03
C GLN A 375 -2.58 -23.67 10.31
N LEU A 376 -3.88 -23.88 10.19
CA LEU A 376 -4.72 -24.34 11.30
C LEU A 376 -4.22 -25.65 11.89
N LEU A 377 -3.92 -26.64 11.05
CA LEU A 377 -3.42 -27.93 11.46
C LEU A 377 -2.02 -27.83 12.12
N ARG A 378 -1.14 -26.96 11.60
CA ARG A 378 0.19 -26.69 12.17
C ARG A 378 0.12 -26.08 13.57
N GLU A 379 -0.74 -25.07 13.76
CA GLU A 379 -0.94 -24.42 15.08
C GLU A 379 -1.39 -25.40 16.15
N HIS A 380 -2.13 -26.45 15.74
CA HIS A 380 -2.59 -27.51 16.63
C HIS A 380 -1.73 -28.79 16.59
N ARG A 381 -0.50 -28.70 16.05
CA ARG A 381 0.49 -29.78 15.96
C ARG A 381 -0.03 -31.03 15.24
N GLN A 382 -1.03 -30.91 14.38
CA GLN A 382 -1.53 -32.00 13.54
C GLN A 382 -0.68 -32.14 12.26
N TRP A 383 0.63 -32.37 12.47
CA TRP A 383 1.64 -32.37 11.41
C TRP A 383 1.34 -33.37 10.29
N GLN A 384 0.88 -34.59 10.65
CA GLN A 384 0.57 -35.61 9.65
C GLN A 384 -0.60 -35.19 8.76
N ALA A 385 -1.68 -34.66 9.35
CA ALA A 385 -2.83 -34.20 8.58
C ALA A 385 -2.48 -33.04 7.65
N ALA A 386 -1.62 -32.11 8.11
CA ALA A 386 -1.11 -31.01 7.28
C ALA A 386 -0.24 -31.53 6.11
N PHE A 387 0.61 -32.50 6.38
CA PHE A 387 1.44 -33.15 5.36
C PHE A 387 0.59 -33.85 4.29
N ASP A 388 -0.41 -34.64 4.69
CA ASP A 388 -1.29 -35.37 3.79
C ASP A 388 -2.16 -34.41 2.95
N LEU A 389 -2.60 -33.31 3.55
CA LEU A 389 -3.35 -32.26 2.84
C LEU A 389 -2.48 -31.62 1.74
N LEU A 390 -1.23 -31.27 2.04
CA LEU A 390 -0.30 -30.76 1.02
C LEU A 390 0.02 -31.81 -0.04
N ALA A 391 0.24 -33.08 0.34
CA ALA A 391 0.47 -34.15 -0.60
C ALA A 391 -0.65 -34.29 -1.65
N ALA A 392 -1.90 -34.08 -1.24
CA ALA A 392 -3.05 -34.15 -2.10
C ALA A 392 -3.26 -32.90 -2.99
N ASN A 393 -2.68 -31.75 -2.64
CA ASN A 393 -2.99 -30.47 -3.26
C ASN A 393 -1.79 -29.73 -3.87
N SER A 394 -0.56 -30.16 -3.63
CA SER A 394 0.64 -29.43 -4.06
C SER A 394 0.88 -29.50 -5.57
N GLY A 395 0.51 -30.59 -6.25
CA GLY A 395 0.75 -30.76 -7.67
C GLY A 395 2.20 -30.44 -8.06
N ASP A 396 2.37 -29.37 -8.87
CA ASP A 396 3.67 -28.83 -9.25
C ASP A 396 3.95 -27.44 -8.63
N ASP A 397 3.16 -27.00 -7.66
CA ASP A 397 3.39 -25.76 -6.91
C ASP A 397 4.63 -25.93 -5.99
N THR A 398 5.72 -25.27 -6.36
CA THR A 398 7.01 -25.40 -5.65
C THR A 398 6.94 -24.91 -4.21
N ASP A 399 6.10 -23.91 -3.89
CA ASP A 399 5.94 -23.42 -2.51
C ASP A 399 5.21 -24.46 -1.65
N LEU A 400 4.12 -25.04 -2.17
CA LEU A 400 3.39 -26.09 -1.44
C LEU A 400 4.22 -27.34 -1.24
N ILE A 401 5.05 -27.73 -2.23
CA ILE A 401 5.98 -28.86 -2.11
C ILE A 401 7.05 -28.55 -1.05
N TYR A 402 7.55 -27.30 -1.01
CA TYR A 402 8.51 -26.87 0.02
C TYR A 402 7.88 -26.92 1.43
N GLU A 403 6.66 -26.39 1.60
CA GLU A 403 5.93 -26.48 2.87
C GLU A 403 5.68 -27.94 3.29
N GLN A 404 5.40 -28.83 2.34
CA GLN A 404 5.27 -30.25 2.60
C GLN A 404 6.59 -30.86 3.07
N ALA A 405 7.73 -30.45 2.48
CA ALA A 405 9.06 -30.91 2.91
C ALA A 405 9.37 -30.48 4.36
N MET A 406 9.00 -29.25 4.75
CA MET A 406 9.18 -28.77 6.13
C MET A 406 8.30 -29.55 7.13
N LEU A 407 7.12 -29.99 6.72
CA LEU A 407 6.28 -30.87 7.55
C LEU A 407 6.85 -32.30 7.63
N ALA A 408 7.48 -32.81 6.57
CA ALA A 408 8.20 -34.09 6.59
C ALA A 408 9.35 -34.07 7.61
N GLU A 409 10.06 -32.94 7.74
CA GLU A 409 11.06 -32.71 8.76
C GLU A 409 10.47 -32.86 10.18
N LYS A 410 9.37 -32.10 10.46
CA LYS A 410 8.69 -32.17 11.77
C LYS A 410 8.14 -33.57 12.10
N LEU A 411 7.86 -34.37 11.09
CA LEU A 411 7.45 -35.78 11.21
C LEU A 411 8.62 -36.76 11.27
N ASN A 412 9.86 -36.29 11.24
CA ASN A 412 11.09 -37.08 11.15
C ASN A 412 11.11 -38.01 9.91
N LYS A 413 10.40 -37.62 8.81
CA LYS A 413 10.41 -38.33 7.51
C LYS A 413 11.49 -37.76 6.60
N LEU A 414 12.77 -37.88 7.03
CA LEU A 414 13.87 -37.13 6.45
C LEU A 414 14.17 -37.52 4.99
N ASP A 415 13.94 -38.78 4.60
CA ASP A 415 14.09 -39.20 3.21
C ASP A 415 13.03 -38.60 2.28
N GLU A 416 11.79 -38.46 2.76
CA GLU A 416 10.73 -37.80 2.01
C GLU A 416 10.98 -36.30 1.94
N MET A 417 11.45 -35.66 3.00
CA MET A 417 11.92 -34.27 3.00
C MET A 417 12.95 -34.03 1.89
N GLU A 418 14.00 -34.85 1.87
CA GLU A 418 15.07 -34.77 0.87
C GLU A 418 14.50 -34.89 -0.56
N LYS A 419 13.65 -35.89 -0.81
CA LYS A 419 12.99 -36.10 -2.12
C LYS A 419 12.20 -34.91 -2.57
N LEU A 420 11.38 -34.32 -1.67
CA LEU A 420 10.56 -33.13 -1.95
C LEU A 420 11.43 -31.91 -2.21
N LEU A 421 12.47 -31.66 -1.41
CA LEU A 421 13.38 -30.53 -1.63
C LEU A 421 14.15 -30.65 -2.95
N ARG A 422 14.58 -31.85 -3.33
CA ARG A 422 15.19 -32.08 -4.65
C ARG A 422 14.22 -31.86 -5.78
N LYS A 423 12.93 -32.20 -5.61
CA LYS A 423 11.88 -31.89 -6.59
C LYS A 423 11.72 -30.35 -6.74
N VAL A 424 11.69 -29.60 -5.63
CA VAL A 424 11.64 -28.12 -5.67
C VAL A 424 12.84 -27.54 -6.40
N ILE A 425 14.05 -28.01 -6.09
CA ILE A 425 15.30 -27.55 -6.74
C ILE A 425 15.29 -27.83 -8.24
N ALA A 426 14.78 -28.99 -8.66
CA ALA A 426 14.70 -29.36 -10.08
C ALA A 426 13.69 -28.50 -10.85
N GLN A 427 12.55 -28.18 -10.24
CA GLN A 427 11.50 -27.35 -10.84
C GLN A 427 11.84 -25.86 -10.82
N ASN A 428 12.46 -25.37 -9.74
CA ASN A 428 12.86 -23.98 -9.58
C ASN A 428 14.33 -23.90 -9.08
N PRO A 429 15.31 -23.90 -9.99
CA PRO A 429 16.73 -23.85 -9.65
C PRO A 429 17.18 -22.57 -8.91
N SER A 430 16.32 -21.57 -8.79
CA SER A 430 16.57 -20.33 -8.03
C SER A 430 15.94 -20.35 -6.62
N TYR A 431 15.25 -21.43 -6.24
CA TYR A 431 14.57 -21.55 -4.95
C TYR A 431 15.59 -21.81 -3.82
N TYR A 432 16.28 -20.76 -3.41
CA TYR A 432 17.42 -20.85 -2.47
C TYR A 432 17.07 -21.46 -1.11
N ASN A 433 15.82 -21.28 -0.62
CA ASN A 433 15.39 -21.90 0.63
C ASN A 433 15.45 -23.43 0.59
N ALA A 434 15.15 -24.05 -0.56
CA ALA A 434 15.22 -25.50 -0.69
C ALA A 434 16.66 -26.02 -0.65
N TYR A 435 17.61 -25.28 -1.26
CA TYR A 435 19.03 -25.60 -1.14
C TYR A 435 19.50 -25.49 0.31
N ASN A 436 19.12 -24.40 0.99
CA ASN A 436 19.50 -24.19 2.38
C ASN A 436 18.92 -25.27 3.31
N ALA A 437 17.63 -25.55 3.21
CA ALA A 437 16.95 -26.54 4.03
C ALA A 437 17.56 -27.96 3.84
N LEU A 438 17.81 -28.35 2.59
CA LEU A 438 18.45 -29.65 2.31
C LEU A 438 19.88 -29.69 2.84
N GLY A 439 20.68 -28.64 2.59
CA GLY A 439 22.06 -28.56 3.05
C GLY A 439 22.14 -28.55 4.57
N PHE A 440 21.31 -27.81 5.26
CA PHE A 440 21.23 -27.78 6.72
C PHE A 440 20.85 -29.14 7.30
N SER A 441 19.79 -29.77 6.77
CA SER A 441 19.35 -31.10 7.21
C SER A 441 20.45 -32.16 7.07
N LEU A 442 21.24 -32.14 5.99
CA LEU A 442 22.38 -33.02 5.81
C LEU A 442 23.50 -32.71 6.82
N ALA A 443 23.79 -31.42 7.05
CA ALA A 443 24.80 -30.98 8.00
C ALA A 443 24.45 -31.37 9.44
N ASP A 444 23.21 -31.14 9.83
CA ASP A 444 22.74 -31.45 11.18
C ASP A 444 22.80 -32.95 11.49
N ARG A 445 22.41 -33.78 10.55
CA ARG A 445 22.56 -35.25 10.62
C ARG A 445 23.99 -35.74 10.49
N ASN A 446 24.95 -34.86 10.24
CA ASN A 446 26.36 -35.18 10.04
C ASN A 446 26.61 -36.19 8.89
N ILE A 447 25.85 -36.08 7.79
CA ILE A 447 25.95 -36.94 6.60
C ILE A 447 26.22 -36.11 5.36
N ARG A 448 27.00 -36.66 4.42
CA ARG A 448 27.28 -35.99 3.13
C ARG A 448 27.66 -34.49 3.27
N LEU A 449 28.51 -34.19 4.27
CA LEU A 449 28.89 -32.80 4.59
C LEU A 449 29.47 -32.00 3.43
N PRO A 450 30.26 -32.58 2.48
CA PRO A 450 30.69 -31.84 1.29
C PRO A 450 29.51 -31.39 0.40
N GLU A 451 28.51 -32.24 0.22
CA GLU A 451 27.29 -31.90 -0.52
C GLU A 451 26.47 -30.84 0.23
N ALA A 452 26.31 -31.01 1.55
CA ALA A 452 25.62 -30.02 2.40
C ALA A 452 26.22 -28.61 2.22
N LYS A 453 27.56 -28.52 2.28
CA LYS A 453 28.26 -27.25 2.06
C LYS A 453 28.00 -26.66 0.66
N GLN A 454 28.05 -27.50 -0.39
CA GLN A 454 27.80 -27.06 -1.75
C GLN A 454 26.37 -26.50 -1.90
N LEU A 455 25.38 -27.15 -1.32
CA LEU A 455 23.99 -26.70 -1.35
C LEU A 455 23.82 -25.33 -0.64
N ILE A 456 24.37 -25.19 0.57
CA ILE A 456 24.28 -23.94 1.34
C ILE A 456 25.03 -22.79 0.62
N VAL A 457 26.22 -23.06 0.08
CA VAL A 457 26.95 -22.07 -0.74
C VAL A 457 26.15 -21.68 -1.97
N LYS A 458 25.46 -22.65 -2.61
CA LYS A 458 24.56 -22.34 -3.72
C LYS A 458 23.40 -21.44 -3.29
N ALA A 459 22.81 -21.68 -2.13
CA ALA A 459 21.77 -20.81 -1.57
C ALA A 459 22.27 -19.35 -1.38
N LEU A 460 23.49 -19.19 -0.85
CA LEU A 460 24.13 -17.87 -0.68
C LEU A 460 24.38 -17.13 -2.01
N THR A 461 24.52 -17.83 -3.15
CA THR A 461 24.65 -17.13 -4.44
C THR A 461 23.36 -16.36 -4.82
N PHE A 462 22.23 -16.76 -4.31
CA PHE A 462 20.93 -16.09 -4.53
C PHE A 462 20.56 -15.11 -3.43
N ALA A 463 21.02 -15.38 -2.18
CA ALA A 463 20.72 -14.56 -1.01
C ALA A 463 21.99 -14.35 -0.16
N PRO A 464 22.96 -13.52 -0.63
CA PRO A 464 24.30 -13.40 -0.04
C PRO A 464 24.32 -12.78 1.37
N ASP A 465 23.29 -12.01 1.71
CA ASP A 465 23.19 -11.30 2.99
C ASP A 465 22.17 -11.93 3.95
N ASP A 466 21.68 -13.14 3.65
CA ASP A 466 20.73 -13.83 4.52
C ASP A 466 21.47 -14.41 5.76
N PRO A 467 21.12 -13.95 6.98
CA PRO A 467 21.79 -14.40 8.19
C PRO A 467 21.53 -15.88 8.52
N PHE A 468 20.37 -16.43 8.16
CA PHE A 468 20.05 -17.85 8.42
C PHE A 468 20.81 -18.78 7.49
N ILE A 469 21.03 -18.39 6.23
CA ILE A 469 21.86 -19.18 5.32
C ILE A 469 23.34 -19.07 5.71
N THR A 470 23.76 -17.89 6.20
CA THR A 470 25.12 -17.70 6.74
C THR A 470 25.33 -18.55 8.00
N ASP A 471 24.33 -18.65 8.88
CA ASP A 471 24.31 -19.56 10.03
C ASP A 471 24.45 -21.02 9.59
N SER A 472 23.66 -21.45 8.62
CA SER A 472 23.75 -22.82 8.05
C SER A 472 25.14 -23.11 7.50
N LEU A 473 25.80 -22.12 6.86
CA LEU A 473 27.17 -22.28 6.40
C LEU A 473 28.15 -22.43 7.59
N GLY A 474 27.97 -21.64 8.62
CA GLY A 474 28.74 -21.78 9.87
C GLY A 474 28.55 -23.13 10.51
N TRP A 475 27.30 -23.63 10.53
CA TRP A 475 27.00 -24.96 11.10
C TRP A 475 27.65 -26.08 10.32
N VAL A 476 27.58 -26.10 8.99
CA VAL A 476 28.25 -27.13 8.19
C VAL A 476 29.77 -27.06 8.32
N GLU A 477 30.39 -25.91 8.46
CA GLU A 477 31.82 -25.75 8.74
C GLU A 477 32.19 -26.34 10.12
N PHE A 478 31.33 -26.12 11.11
CA PHE A 478 31.47 -26.75 12.42
C PHE A 478 31.45 -28.27 12.33
N ARG A 479 30.48 -28.83 11.61
CA ARG A 479 30.34 -30.28 11.41
C ARG A 479 31.52 -30.88 10.64
N LEU A 480 32.14 -30.11 9.74
CA LEU A 480 33.39 -30.48 9.04
C LEU A 480 34.64 -30.36 9.91
N GLY A 481 34.55 -29.81 11.13
CA GLY A 481 35.66 -29.59 12.04
C GLY A 481 36.42 -28.28 11.83
N ASN A 482 35.96 -27.40 10.94
CA ASN A 482 36.61 -26.13 10.59
C ASN A 482 36.19 -25.03 11.58
N LEU A 483 36.58 -25.15 12.86
CA LEU A 483 36.09 -24.29 13.94
C LEU A 483 36.30 -22.80 13.72
N SER A 484 37.42 -22.38 13.13
CA SER A 484 37.69 -20.97 12.86
C SER A 484 36.75 -20.39 11.80
N SER A 485 36.47 -21.13 10.72
CA SER A 485 35.53 -20.74 9.69
C SER A 485 34.10 -20.69 10.22
N ALA A 486 33.71 -21.72 11.00
CA ALA A 486 32.42 -21.79 11.68
C ALA A 486 32.17 -20.54 12.56
N LEU A 487 33.16 -20.22 13.41
CA LEU A 487 33.09 -19.06 14.28
C LEU A 487 32.86 -17.73 13.48
N ASN A 488 33.63 -17.55 12.41
CA ASN A 488 33.52 -16.33 11.59
C ASN A 488 32.12 -16.16 10.96
N TYR A 489 31.60 -17.26 10.37
CA TYR A 489 30.26 -17.20 9.77
C TYR A 489 29.15 -17.00 10.81
N LEU A 490 29.21 -17.73 11.93
CA LEU A 490 28.19 -17.62 12.98
C LEU A 490 28.24 -16.27 13.71
N GLN A 491 29.41 -15.69 13.92
CA GLN A 491 29.54 -14.34 14.46
C GLN A 491 28.97 -13.29 13.50
N LYS A 492 29.21 -13.45 12.19
CA LYS A 492 28.59 -12.57 11.18
C LYS A 492 27.06 -12.70 11.23
N ALA A 493 26.53 -13.92 11.17
CA ALA A 493 25.10 -14.18 11.21
C ALA A 493 24.45 -13.59 12.46
N TYR A 494 25.04 -13.81 13.62
CA TYR A 494 24.54 -13.29 14.90
C TYR A 494 24.60 -11.75 15.00
N LYS A 495 25.65 -11.14 14.44
CA LYS A 495 25.76 -9.68 14.35
C LYS A 495 24.67 -9.08 13.46
N ASP A 496 24.40 -9.72 12.31
CA ASP A 496 23.40 -9.26 11.36
C ASP A 496 21.98 -9.50 11.90
N ARG A 497 21.79 -10.57 12.67
CA ARG A 497 20.56 -10.92 13.34
C ARG A 497 20.80 -11.70 14.64
N ALA A 498 20.55 -11.09 15.77
CA ALA A 498 20.60 -11.73 17.08
C ALA A 498 19.35 -12.64 17.27
N ASP A 499 19.43 -13.86 16.75
CA ASP A 499 18.38 -14.90 16.82
C ASP A 499 18.77 -16.01 17.78
N ALA A 500 17.80 -16.68 18.42
CA ALA A 500 18.05 -17.72 19.42
C ALA A 500 18.62 -19.01 18.82
N GLU A 501 18.26 -19.35 17.58
CA GLU A 501 18.83 -20.52 16.88
C GLU A 501 20.28 -20.24 16.48
N ILE A 502 20.57 -19.07 15.94
CA ILE A 502 21.95 -18.64 15.66
C ILE A 502 22.79 -18.60 16.94
N ALA A 503 22.19 -18.14 18.05
CA ALA A 503 22.84 -18.15 19.36
C ALA A 503 23.18 -19.58 19.85
N ALA A 504 22.30 -20.56 19.58
CA ALA A 504 22.55 -21.96 19.90
C ALA A 504 23.79 -22.46 19.18
N HIS A 505 23.87 -22.27 17.86
CA HIS A 505 25.00 -22.73 17.04
C HIS A 505 26.32 -22.00 17.38
N LEU A 506 26.28 -20.67 17.49
CA LEU A 506 27.46 -19.86 17.86
C LEU A 506 27.99 -20.25 19.23
N GLY A 507 27.10 -20.38 20.21
CA GLY A 507 27.49 -20.77 21.55
C GLY A 507 28.10 -22.18 21.59
N GLU A 508 27.59 -23.14 20.80
CA GLU A 508 28.14 -24.48 20.71
C GLU A 508 29.56 -24.48 20.10
N VAL A 509 29.80 -23.70 19.05
CA VAL A 509 31.14 -23.54 18.47
C VAL A 509 32.12 -22.94 19.49
N LEU A 510 31.72 -21.87 20.17
CA LEU A 510 32.52 -21.23 21.23
C LEU A 510 32.81 -22.22 22.38
N TRP A 511 31.82 -22.97 22.80
CA TRP A 511 31.98 -24.01 23.83
C TRP A 511 32.99 -25.09 23.40
N LYS A 512 32.91 -25.56 22.17
CA LYS A 512 33.88 -26.54 21.60
C LYS A 512 35.30 -25.96 21.53
N MET A 513 35.42 -24.66 21.30
CA MET A 513 36.70 -23.93 21.30
C MET A 513 37.22 -23.60 22.71
N LYS A 514 36.55 -24.02 23.78
CA LYS A 514 36.86 -23.72 25.18
C LYS A 514 36.68 -22.24 25.58
N ARG A 515 35.94 -21.47 24.80
CA ARG A 515 35.55 -20.07 25.08
C ARG A 515 34.22 -20.06 25.85
N THR A 516 34.23 -20.71 27.02
CA THR A 516 33.01 -21.03 27.79
C THR A 516 32.24 -19.83 28.24
N ASP A 517 32.91 -18.74 28.69
CA ASP A 517 32.24 -17.53 29.16
C ASP A 517 31.50 -16.82 28.06
N GLU A 518 32.10 -16.80 26.88
CA GLU A 518 31.45 -16.21 25.69
C GLU A 518 30.25 -17.05 25.23
N ALA A 519 30.38 -18.40 25.24
CA ALA A 519 29.27 -19.28 24.94
C ALA A 519 28.07 -19.06 25.87
N ILE A 520 28.32 -18.98 27.19
CA ILE A 520 27.30 -18.72 28.21
C ILE A 520 26.62 -17.37 27.99
N LYS A 521 27.40 -16.35 27.66
CA LYS A 521 26.85 -15.01 27.37
C LYS A 521 25.89 -15.06 26.17
N ILE A 522 26.30 -15.65 25.05
CA ILE A 522 25.48 -15.75 23.82
C ILE A 522 24.19 -16.55 24.09
N TRP A 523 24.29 -17.68 24.80
CA TRP A 523 23.11 -18.47 25.14
C TRP A 523 22.12 -17.72 26.05
N ARG A 524 22.60 -16.93 27.04
CA ARG A 524 21.74 -16.09 27.88
C ARG A 524 21.03 -15.02 27.05
N GLU A 525 21.72 -14.40 26.11
CA GLU A 525 21.09 -13.44 25.18
C GLU A 525 20.01 -14.12 24.33
N GLY A 526 20.26 -15.31 23.79
CA GLY A 526 19.28 -16.12 23.07
C GLY A 526 18.05 -16.50 23.91
N LEU A 527 18.27 -16.92 25.17
CA LEU A 527 17.18 -17.24 26.10
C LEU A 527 16.32 -16.00 26.45
N ASN A 528 16.93 -14.83 26.56
CA ASN A 528 16.19 -13.59 26.79
C ASN A 528 15.29 -13.21 25.59
N THR A 529 15.75 -13.55 24.37
CA THR A 529 15.01 -13.26 23.15
C THR A 529 13.89 -14.26 22.90
N ALA A 530 14.19 -15.57 23.02
CA ALA A 530 13.24 -16.67 22.79
C ALA A 530 13.50 -17.84 23.75
N PRO A 531 12.96 -17.79 24.97
CA PRO A 531 13.24 -18.80 26.02
C PRO A 531 12.79 -20.22 25.65
N ASN A 532 11.85 -20.35 24.73
CA ASN A 532 11.28 -21.64 24.30
C ASN A 532 11.79 -22.09 22.92
N ASN A 533 12.89 -21.53 22.40
CA ASN A 533 13.49 -21.99 21.15
C ASN A 533 13.98 -23.43 21.28
N GLU A 534 13.49 -24.33 20.42
CA GLU A 534 13.77 -25.78 20.49
C GLU A 534 15.26 -26.06 20.35
N THR A 535 15.92 -25.51 19.34
CA THR A 535 17.37 -25.72 19.05
C THR A 535 18.24 -25.27 20.22
N LEU A 536 17.95 -24.11 20.80
CA LEU A 536 18.69 -23.60 21.96
C LEU A 536 18.49 -24.47 23.19
N GLN A 537 17.25 -24.86 23.47
CA GLN A 537 16.95 -25.74 24.61
C GLN A 537 17.63 -27.13 24.49
N GLU A 538 17.59 -27.75 23.33
CA GLU A 538 18.25 -29.03 23.06
C GLU A 538 19.78 -28.92 23.22
N THR A 539 20.37 -27.83 22.71
CA THR A 539 21.81 -27.55 22.85
C THR A 539 22.20 -27.41 24.32
N LEU A 540 21.43 -26.66 25.12
CA LEU A 540 21.68 -26.48 26.55
C LEU A 540 21.49 -27.78 27.35
N GLN A 541 20.48 -28.56 27.04
CA GLN A 541 20.25 -29.87 27.68
C GLN A 541 21.40 -30.85 27.40
N ARG A 542 21.93 -30.82 26.18
CA ARG A 542 23.02 -31.71 25.75
C ARG A 542 24.38 -31.31 26.35
N LEU A 543 24.68 -30.02 26.38
CA LEU A 543 25.97 -29.52 26.82
C LEU A 543 26.05 -29.21 28.32
N LYS A 544 24.90 -29.03 28.97
CA LYS A 544 24.75 -28.79 30.42
C LYS A 544 25.66 -27.66 30.94
N PRO A 545 25.66 -26.47 30.33
CA PRO A 545 26.46 -25.36 30.83
C PRO A 545 25.95 -24.89 32.20
N ALA A 546 26.82 -24.31 33.00
CA ALA A 546 26.45 -23.61 34.24
C ALA A 546 25.94 -22.18 33.83
N LEU A 547 24.66 -22.07 33.50
CA LEU A 547 24.03 -20.82 33.10
C LEU A 547 23.67 -19.93 34.27
#